data_bfc4985e7c0191d32dc7e85ed866cc80
#
_entry.id   bfc4985e7c0191d32dc7e85ed866cc80
#
_cell.length_a   1.000
_cell.length_b   1.000
_cell.length_c   1.000
_cell.angle_alpha   90.00
_cell.angle_beta   90.00
_cell.angle_gamma   90.00
#
_symmetry.space_group_name_H-M   'P 1'
#
loop_
_entity.id
_entity.type
_entity.pdbx_description
1 polymer ?
#
loop_
_entity_poly.entity_id
_entity_poly.type
_entity_poly.pdbx_seq_one_letter_code
_entity_poly.pdbx_strand_id
1 'polypeptide(L)'
;MSPVFVIGHRNPDTDSICSAICYADLKRKLTGEEYIACRAGHVNAETQFVLEHFGVEPPRYIASFEPRLSDVQYREVAGIDSEMSLRRAWDYMNENDIQTLAVVDEDRHLNGLLTLSDIARFYMEDQDANALAEAKTSYRNLVDVLDGTLVNGELEQPFEQGRVVVAAANPDVLEDYIAPNDMVILGNRYESQLCAIEMNAGCIIIGLGAKVSRTIRKLASENGVSIIATPLD
;
A
#
# COMPACT_ATOMS: atom_id res chain seq x y z
N MET A 1 -12.53 -24.45 16.51
CA MET A 1 -11.28 -24.31 17.30
C MET A 1 -10.26 -25.29 16.73
N SER A 2 -9.00 -24.93 16.68
CA SER A 2 -7.94 -25.84 16.24
C SER A 2 -7.68 -26.89 17.31
N PRO A 3 -7.35 -28.14 16.94
CA PRO A 3 -7.09 -29.20 17.91
C PRO A 3 -5.88 -28.87 18.80
N VAL A 4 -5.95 -29.27 20.08
CA VAL A 4 -4.85 -29.13 21.02
C VAL A 4 -4.00 -30.41 20.99
N PHE A 5 -2.74 -30.28 20.62
CA PHE A 5 -1.80 -31.41 20.62
C PHE A 5 -1.18 -31.60 21.99
N VAL A 6 -1.27 -32.83 22.53
CA VAL A 6 -0.68 -33.24 23.81
C VAL A 6 0.54 -34.11 23.51
N ILE A 7 1.71 -33.64 23.89
CA ILE A 7 2.96 -34.30 23.54
C ILE A 7 3.89 -34.35 24.76
N GLY A 8 4.64 -35.43 24.89
CA GLY A 8 5.72 -35.57 25.87
C GLY A 8 7.08 -35.08 25.31
N HIS A 9 8.16 -35.62 25.88
CA HIS A 9 9.51 -35.22 25.47
C HIS A 9 9.94 -35.83 24.11
N ARG A 10 11.05 -35.31 23.54
CA ARG A 10 11.53 -35.65 22.20
C ARG A 10 11.85 -37.12 21.97
N ASN A 11 12.40 -37.80 22.98
CA ASN A 11 12.71 -39.22 22.93
C ASN A 11 11.73 -39.97 23.86
N PRO A 12 10.49 -40.24 23.40
CA PRO A 12 9.43 -40.69 24.27
C PRO A 12 9.70 -42.09 24.80
N ASP A 13 9.59 -42.25 26.10
CA ASP A 13 9.49 -43.51 26.79
C ASP A 13 8.02 -43.90 27.07
N THR A 14 7.82 -45.02 27.76
CA THR A 14 6.47 -45.53 28.03
C THR A 14 5.65 -44.55 28.86
N ASP A 15 6.25 -43.88 29.84
CA ASP A 15 5.57 -42.88 30.67
C ASP A 15 5.14 -41.68 29.85
N SER A 16 6.03 -41.14 29.04
CA SER A 16 5.75 -40.02 28.14
C SER A 16 4.56 -40.28 27.17
N ILE A 17 4.53 -41.47 26.57
CA ILE A 17 3.48 -41.87 25.65
C ILE A 17 2.14 -42.08 26.34
N CYS A 18 2.15 -42.87 27.44
CA CYS A 18 0.95 -43.18 28.18
C CYS A 18 0.33 -41.93 28.83
N SER A 19 1.16 -41.03 29.37
CA SER A 19 0.71 -39.79 29.96
C SER A 19 0.05 -38.87 28.89
N ALA A 20 0.63 -38.79 27.70
CA ALA A 20 0.03 -38.00 26.61
C ALA A 20 -1.35 -38.53 26.20
N ILE A 21 -1.50 -39.86 26.08
CA ILE A 21 -2.76 -40.50 25.74
C ILE A 21 -3.80 -40.25 26.83
N CYS A 22 -3.47 -40.54 28.08
CA CYS A 22 -4.39 -40.40 29.21
C CYS A 22 -4.81 -38.93 29.42
N TYR A 23 -3.88 -38.00 29.31
CA TYR A 23 -4.18 -36.59 29.49
C TYR A 23 -5.06 -36.06 28.36
N ALA A 24 -4.80 -36.42 27.11
CA ALA A 24 -5.64 -36.03 25.99
C ALA A 24 -7.08 -36.57 26.13
N ASP A 25 -7.25 -37.82 26.55
CA ASP A 25 -8.55 -38.41 26.78
C ASP A 25 -9.30 -37.75 27.95
N LEU A 26 -8.60 -37.51 29.08
CA LEU A 26 -9.16 -36.80 30.22
C LEU A 26 -9.65 -35.38 29.82
N LYS A 27 -8.83 -34.64 29.11
CA LYS A 27 -9.17 -33.28 28.70
C LYS A 27 -10.33 -33.23 27.73
N ARG A 28 -10.39 -34.14 26.75
CA ARG A 28 -11.56 -34.26 25.85
C ARG A 28 -12.85 -34.50 26.64
N LYS A 29 -12.81 -35.38 27.65
CA LYS A 29 -13.99 -35.70 28.50
C LYS A 29 -14.42 -34.51 29.38
N LEU A 30 -13.45 -33.72 29.87
CA LEU A 30 -13.76 -32.60 30.76
C LEU A 30 -14.19 -31.33 30.04
N THR A 31 -13.59 -31.02 28.88
CA THR A 31 -13.79 -29.75 28.21
C THR A 31 -14.69 -29.83 26.99
N GLY A 32 -14.87 -31.02 26.40
CA GLY A 32 -15.53 -31.22 25.13
C GLY A 32 -14.74 -30.72 23.91
N GLU A 33 -13.52 -30.22 24.12
CA GLU A 33 -12.62 -29.76 23.06
C GLU A 33 -11.81 -30.91 22.47
N GLU A 34 -11.28 -30.73 21.26
CA GLU A 34 -10.47 -31.74 20.56
C GLU A 34 -9.03 -31.72 21.08
N TYR A 35 -8.64 -32.74 21.86
CA TYR A 35 -7.28 -33.00 22.30
C TYR A 35 -6.73 -34.22 21.59
N ILE A 36 -5.55 -34.14 20.97
CA ILE A 36 -4.92 -35.22 20.21
C ILE A 36 -3.60 -35.58 20.86
N ALA A 37 -3.47 -36.83 21.31
CA ALA A 37 -2.18 -37.34 21.79
C ALA A 37 -1.18 -37.46 20.62
N CYS A 38 0.04 -36.98 20.84
CA CYS A 38 1.10 -36.97 19.85
C CYS A 38 2.42 -37.44 20.45
N ARG A 39 3.38 -37.78 19.57
CA ARG A 39 4.76 -38.15 19.94
C ARG A 39 5.75 -37.48 19.03
N ALA A 40 6.92 -37.14 19.57
CA ALA A 40 8.00 -36.48 18.79
C ALA A 40 9.12 -37.48 18.40
N GLY A 41 9.02 -38.73 18.80
CA GLY A 41 10.01 -39.76 18.52
C GLY A 41 9.41 -41.12 18.22
N HIS A 42 10.28 -42.14 18.03
CA HIS A 42 9.85 -43.51 17.79
C HIS A 42 9.37 -44.17 19.09
N VAL A 43 8.41 -45.05 18.95
CA VAL A 43 7.97 -45.92 20.06
C VAL A 43 9.03 -46.99 20.26
N ASN A 44 9.50 -47.16 21.50
CA ASN A 44 10.42 -48.25 21.87
C ASN A 44 9.68 -49.58 22.07
N ALA A 45 10.43 -50.69 22.18
CA ALA A 45 9.85 -52.02 22.29
C ALA A 45 8.97 -52.21 23.53
N GLU A 46 9.34 -51.62 24.68
CA GLU A 46 8.57 -51.64 25.90
C GLU A 46 7.23 -50.94 25.74
N THR A 47 7.25 -49.72 25.21
CA THR A 47 6.03 -48.95 24.92
C THR A 47 5.14 -49.66 23.92
N GLN A 48 5.72 -50.25 22.87
CA GLN A 48 5.00 -51.02 21.90
C GLN A 48 4.26 -52.20 22.53
N PHE A 49 4.93 -52.96 23.40
CA PHE A 49 4.32 -54.06 24.14
C PHE A 49 3.15 -53.59 25.03
N VAL A 50 3.32 -52.48 25.73
CA VAL A 50 2.24 -51.91 26.59
C VAL A 50 1.05 -51.49 25.73
N LEU A 51 1.25 -50.76 24.63
CA LEU A 51 0.16 -50.34 23.77
C LEU A 51 -0.59 -51.52 23.15
N GLU A 52 0.11 -52.53 22.67
CA GLU A 52 -0.47 -53.77 22.14
C GLU A 52 -1.27 -54.54 23.19
N HIS A 53 -0.72 -54.66 24.43
CA HIS A 53 -1.38 -55.35 25.52
C HIS A 53 -2.72 -54.72 25.92
N PHE A 54 -2.82 -53.39 25.86
CA PHE A 54 -4.05 -52.65 26.16
C PHE A 54 -4.90 -52.33 24.93
N GLY A 55 -4.50 -52.76 23.74
CA GLY A 55 -5.23 -52.51 22.50
C GLY A 55 -5.34 -51.03 22.15
N VAL A 56 -4.32 -50.24 22.49
CA VAL A 56 -4.27 -48.80 22.22
C VAL A 56 -3.31 -48.50 21.04
N GLU A 57 -3.78 -47.73 20.08
CA GLU A 57 -2.91 -47.34 18.98
C GLU A 57 -1.85 -46.33 19.40
N PRO A 58 -0.65 -46.35 18.81
CA PRO A 58 0.38 -45.36 19.06
C PRO A 58 -0.08 -43.95 18.73
N PRO A 59 0.27 -42.92 19.54
CA PRO A 59 -0.05 -41.55 19.27
C PRO A 59 0.51 -41.06 17.92
N ARG A 60 -0.16 -40.07 17.33
CA ARG A 60 0.25 -39.45 16.06
C ARG A 60 1.71 -38.95 16.14
N TYR A 61 2.53 -39.37 15.20
CA TYR A 61 3.90 -38.83 15.07
C TYR A 61 3.89 -37.40 14.52
N ILE A 62 4.62 -36.49 15.20
CA ILE A 62 4.86 -35.11 14.72
C ILE A 62 6.38 -34.94 14.62
N ALA A 63 6.85 -34.73 13.40
CA ALA A 63 8.27 -34.61 13.10
C ALA A 63 8.88 -33.26 13.53
N SER A 64 8.10 -32.19 13.47
CA SER A 64 8.51 -30.84 13.85
C SER A 64 7.32 -30.01 14.32
N PHE A 65 7.56 -29.12 15.29
CA PHE A 65 6.63 -28.08 15.75
C PHE A 65 7.04 -26.70 15.24
N GLU A 66 7.95 -26.63 14.28
CA GLU A 66 8.28 -25.35 13.65
C GLU A 66 7.05 -24.80 12.97
N PRO A 67 6.72 -23.52 13.21
CA PRO A 67 5.57 -22.88 12.60
C PRO A 67 5.75 -22.87 11.08
N ARG A 68 4.71 -23.26 10.37
CA ARG A 68 4.66 -23.22 8.90
C ARG A 68 3.79 -22.05 8.47
N LEU A 69 4.01 -21.54 7.27
CA LEU A 69 3.14 -20.51 6.71
C LEU A 69 1.67 -20.96 6.64
N SER A 70 1.42 -22.27 6.45
CA SER A 70 0.07 -22.84 6.49
C SER A 70 -0.62 -22.74 7.84
N ASP A 71 0.14 -22.55 8.92
CA ASP A 71 -0.38 -22.48 10.29
C ASP A 71 -0.67 -21.03 10.72
N VAL A 72 -0.28 -20.05 9.88
CA VAL A 72 -0.49 -18.63 10.11
C VAL A 72 -1.78 -18.19 9.43
N GLN A 73 -2.66 -17.56 10.20
CA GLN A 73 -3.80 -16.86 9.61
C GLN A 73 -3.28 -15.55 9.00
N TYR A 74 -3.41 -15.41 7.70
CA TYR A 74 -3.08 -14.18 6.99
C TYR A 74 -4.31 -13.63 6.29
N ARG A 75 -4.34 -12.32 6.15
CA ARG A 75 -5.36 -11.63 5.36
C ARG A 75 -4.84 -11.50 3.93
N GLU A 76 -5.65 -11.89 2.97
CA GLU A 76 -5.36 -11.58 1.57
C GLU A 76 -5.68 -10.11 1.32
N VAL A 77 -4.68 -9.37 0.87
CA VAL A 77 -4.77 -7.96 0.51
C VAL A 77 -4.37 -7.83 -0.94
N ALA A 78 -5.18 -7.13 -1.73
CA ALA A 78 -4.81 -6.85 -3.11
C ALA A 78 -3.61 -5.90 -3.15
N GLY A 79 -2.65 -6.20 -4.04
CA GLY A 79 -1.59 -5.25 -4.35
C GLY A 79 -2.15 -4.04 -5.08
N ILE A 80 -1.47 -2.90 -4.94
CA ILE A 80 -1.77 -1.66 -5.65
C ILE A 80 -0.79 -1.45 -6.79
N ASP A 81 -1.24 -0.74 -7.83
CA ASP A 81 -0.41 -0.32 -8.93
C ASP A 81 0.54 0.82 -8.51
N SER A 82 1.75 0.86 -9.09
CA SER A 82 2.72 1.93 -8.87
C SER A 82 2.24 3.31 -9.33
N GLU A 83 1.29 3.34 -10.27
CA GLU A 83 0.66 4.58 -10.76
C GLU A 83 -0.42 5.13 -9.82
N MET A 84 -0.78 4.40 -8.77
CA MET A 84 -1.77 4.86 -7.80
C MET A 84 -1.22 6.05 -7.01
N SER A 85 -2.01 7.14 -6.90
CA SER A 85 -1.62 8.29 -6.09
C SER A 85 -1.53 7.93 -4.60
N LEU A 86 -0.62 8.61 -3.86
CA LEU A 86 -0.49 8.43 -2.40
C LEU A 86 -1.81 8.71 -1.67
N ARG A 87 -2.62 9.64 -2.16
CA ARG A 87 -3.95 9.94 -1.60
C ARG A 87 -4.86 8.73 -1.68
N ARG A 88 -4.97 8.10 -2.84
CA ARG A 88 -5.77 6.88 -3.03
C ARG A 88 -5.24 5.70 -2.23
N ALA A 89 -3.91 5.54 -2.18
CA ALA A 89 -3.27 4.51 -1.35
C ALA A 89 -3.63 4.70 0.13
N TRP A 90 -3.59 5.93 0.64
CA TRP A 90 -4.02 6.27 2.00
C TRP A 90 -5.49 5.94 2.25
N ASP A 91 -6.39 6.35 1.36
CA ASP A 91 -7.82 6.08 1.48
C ASP A 91 -8.08 4.57 1.50
N TYR A 92 -7.41 3.81 0.62
CA TYR A 92 -7.49 2.35 0.58
C TYR A 92 -6.97 1.69 1.87
N MET A 93 -5.85 2.18 2.44
CA MET A 93 -5.34 1.72 3.73
C MET A 93 -6.36 1.90 4.85
N ASN A 94 -6.98 3.08 4.92
CA ASN A 94 -7.97 3.40 5.96
C ASN A 94 -9.26 2.58 5.80
N GLU A 95 -9.79 2.44 4.61
CA GLU A 95 -11.01 1.68 4.34
C GLU A 95 -10.86 0.19 4.68
N ASN A 96 -9.66 -0.36 4.51
CA ASN A 96 -9.38 -1.78 4.72
C ASN A 96 -8.66 -2.09 6.04
N ASP A 97 -8.39 -1.08 6.89
CA ASP A 97 -7.62 -1.22 8.14
C ASP A 97 -6.26 -1.91 7.90
N ILE A 98 -5.48 -1.38 6.95
CA ILE A 98 -4.18 -1.90 6.53
C ILE A 98 -3.11 -0.83 6.75
N GLN A 99 -1.94 -1.25 7.22
CA GLN A 99 -0.80 -0.35 7.48
C GLN A 99 0.35 -0.51 6.46
N THR A 100 0.25 -1.50 5.60
CA THR A 100 1.27 -1.80 4.59
C THR A 100 0.60 -2.34 3.34
N LEU A 101 0.92 -1.76 2.19
CA LEU A 101 0.45 -2.20 0.88
C LEU A 101 1.60 -2.76 0.05
N ALA A 102 1.34 -3.85 -0.65
CA ALA A 102 2.23 -4.33 -1.68
C ALA A 102 2.02 -3.51 -2.96
N VAL A 103 3.09 -2.95 -3.51
CA VAL A 103 3.10 -2.31 -4.83
C VAL A 103 3.50 -3.37 -5.85
N VAL A 104 2.68 -3.58 -6.85
CA VAL A 104 2.86 -4.64 -7.86
C VAL A 104 2.83 -4.06 -9.27
N ASP A 105 3.45 -4.76 -10.21
CA ASP A 105 3.36 -4.47 -11.64
C ASP A 105 2.12 -5.12 -12.29
N GLU A 106 1.97 -4.94 -13.62
CA GLU A 106 0.88 -5.50 -14.42
C GLU A 106 0.83 -7.04 -14.36
N ASP A 107 1.98 -7.70 -14.21
CA ASP A 107 2.12 -9.16 -14.07
C ASP A 107 1.98 -9.63 -12.62
N ARG A 108 1.65 -8.72 -11.68
CA ARG A 108 1.52 -8.95 -10.24
C ARG A 108 2.83 -9.35 -9.54
N HIS A 109 3.99 -8.99 -10.08
CA HIS A 109 5.25 -9.10 -9.36
C HIS A 109 5.39 -7.98 -8.36
N LEU A 110 5.97 -8.29 -7.21
CA LEU A 110 6.21 -7.34 -6.14
C LEU A 110 7.32 -6.35 -6.52
N ASN A 111 6.97 -5.08 -6.69
CA ASN A 111 7.91 -3.98 -6.92
C ASN A 111 8.38 -3.32 -5.63
N GLY A 112 7.53 -3.29 -4.60
CA GLY A 112 7.86 -2.66 -3.33
C GLY A 112 6.75 -2.76 -2.30
N LEU A 113 6.98 -2.10 -1.18
CA LEU A 113 5.99 -1.95 -0.10
C LEU A 113 5.81 -0.46 0.20
N LEU A 114 4.57 -0.06 0.38
CA LEU A 114 4.20 1.26 0.85
C LEU A 114 3.63 1.14 2.27
N THR A 115 4.24 1.84 3.22
CA THR A 115 3.80 1.85 4.63
C THR A 115 3.21 3.20 5.03
N LEU A 116 2.45 3.24 6.12
CA LEU A 116 2.01 4.51 6.73
C LEU A 116 3.20 5.41 7.10
N SER A 117 4.32 4.82 7.51
CA SER A 117 5.54 5.57 7.83
C SER A 117 6.15 6.25 6.61
N ASP A 118 6.07 5.62 5.42
CA ASP A 118 6.55 6.23 4.19
C ASP A 118 5.69 7.42 3.79
N ILE A 119 4.37 7.29 3.89
CA ILE A 119 3.43 8.40 3.67
C ILE A 119 3.68 9.53 4.66
N ALA A 120 3.82 9.22 5.95
CA ALA A 120 4.07 10.22 6.98
C ALA A 120 5.41 10.94 6.74
N ARG A 121 6.45 10.21 6.38
CA ARG A 121 7.76 10.78 6.05
C ARG A 121 7.65 11.73 4.86
N PHE A 122 6.98 11.32 3.81
CA PHE A 122 6.74 12.15 2.63
C PHE A 122 6.10 13.50 2.98
N TYR A 123 5.13 13.53 3.90
CA TYR A 123 4.46 14.76 4.32
C TYR A 123 5.23 15.58 5.37
N MET A 124 6.20 14.97 6.08
CA MET A 124 6.97 15.66 7.13
C MET A 124 8.34 16.18 6.65
N GLU A 125 8.88 15.60 5.59
CA GLU A 125 10.10 16.11 4.97
C GLU A 125 9.78 17.34 4.11
N ASP A 126 10.72 18.29 4.04
CA ASP A 126 10.59 19.44 3.13
C ASP A 126 10.44 18.93 1.70
N GLN A 127 9.30 19.19 1.09
CA GLN A 127 9.04 18.76 -0.28
C GLN A 127 9.92 19.58 -1.22
N ASP A 128 10.76 18.90 -1.98
CA ASP A 128 11.45 19.54 -3.11
C ASP A 128 10.39 19.99 -4.14
N ALA A 129 10.53 21.26 -4.59
CA ALA A 129 9.67 21.79 -5.63
C ALA A 129 9.68 20.97 -6.95
N ASN A 130 10.72 20.14 -7.14
CA ASN A 130 10.88 19.22 -8.26
C ASN A 130 10.28 17.82 -8.02
N ALA A 131 9.79 17.51 -6.82
CA ALA A 131 9.35 16.15 -6.44
C ALA A 131 8.35 15.53 -7.43
N LEU A 132 7.41 16.32 -7.97
CA LEU A 132 6.43 15.83 -8.94
C LEU A 132 7.07 15.48 -10.29
N ALA A 133 8.08 16.25 -10.72
CA ALA A 133 8.80 15.99 -11.95
C ALA A 133 9.74 14.78 -11.83
N GLU A 134 10.44 14.63 -10.69
CA GLU A 134 11.28 13.48 -10.41
C GLU A 134 10.48 12.18 -10.33
N ALA A 135 9.26 12.24 -9.77
CA ALA A 135 8.33 11.12 -9.73
C ALA A 135 7.62 10.87 -11.06
N LYS A 136 7.83 11.71 -12.09
CA LYS A 136 7.11 11.66 -13.38
C LYS A 136 5.60 11.57 -13.21
N THR A 137 5.06 12.41 -12.34
CA THR A 137 3.65 12.37 -11.95
C THR A 137 2.75 12.63 -13.18
N SER A 138 1.83 11.72 -13.47
CA SER A 138 0.89 11.87 -14.59
C SER A 138 -0.13 12.97 -14.31
N TYR A 139 -0.60 13.66 -15.37
CA TYR A 139 -1.68 14.63 -15.22
C TYR A 139 -2.99 13.98 -14.74
N ARG A 140 -3.19 12.69 -14.99
CA ARG A 140 -4.30 11.91 -14.42
C ARG A 140 -4.27 11.94 -12.89
N ASN A 141 -3.12 11.68 -12.29
CA ASN A 141 -2.96 11.70 -10.82
C ASN A 141 -3.19 13.10 -10.25
N LEU A 142 -2.71 14.14 -10.94
CA LEU A 142 -2.96 15.53 -10.53
C LEU A 142 -4.46 15.89 -10.58
N VAL A 143 -5.14 15.56 -11.66
CA VAL A 143 -6.59 15.77 -11.82
C VAL A 143 -7.36 15.06 -10.72
N ASP A 144 -6.98 13.84 -10.40
CA ASP A 144 -7.61 12.98 -9.41
C ASP A 144 -7.47 13.54 -7.99
N VAL A 145 -6.22 13.92 -7.61
CA VAL A 145 -5.92 14.46 -6.27
C VAL A 145 -6.53 15.84 -6.06
N LEU A 146 -6.60 16.65 -7.12
CA LEU A 146 -7.11 18.02 -7.07
C LEU A 146 -8.63 18.11 -7.29
N ASP A 147 -9.33 16.97 -7.42
CA ASP A 147 -10.74 16.93 -7.82
C ASP A 147 -11.00 17.82 -9.05
N GLY A 148 -10.04 17.80 -9.97
CA GLY A 148 -9.90 18.74 -11.06
C GLY A 148 -10.47 18.24 -12.39
N THR A 149 -10.34 19.09 -13.39
CA THR A 149 -10.66 18.77 -14.79
C THR A 149 -9.53 19.22 -15.69
N LEU A 150 -9.04 18.33 -16.55
CA LEU A 150 -8.08 18.71 -17.57
C LEU A 150 -8.79 19.52 -18.67
N VAL A 151 -8.40 20.79 -18.82
CA VAL A 151 -8.99 21.74 -19.77
C VAL A 151 -8.21 21.76 -21.08
N ASN A 152 -6.90 21.55 -21.02
CA ASN A 152 -5.97 21.46 -22.13
C ASN A 152 -4.82 20.54 -21.80
N GLY A 153 -4.34 19.70 -22.73
CA GLY A 153 -3.27 18.72 -22.53
C GLY A 153 -3.75 17.28 -22.66
N GLU A 154 -2.93 16.32 -22.26
CA GLU A 154 -3.19 14.88 -22.32
C GLU A 154 -3.07 14.27 -20.92
N LEU A 155 -4.06 13.49 -20.50
CA LEU A 155 -4.13 12.91 -19.14
C LEU A 155 -2.97 11.96 -18.82
N GLU A 156 -2.54 11.20 -19.80
CA GLU A 156 -1.48 10.18 -19.62
C GLU A 156 -0.07 10.77 -19.74
N GLN A 157 0.04 12.05 -20.10
CA GLN A 157 1.34 12.73 -20.17
C GLN A 157 1.92 12.89 -18.77
N PRO A 158 3.17 12.47 -18.51
CA PRO A 158 3.84 12.73 -17.26
C PRO A 158 4.37 14.16 -17.18
N PHE A 159 4.36 14.71 -15.97
CA PHE A 159 5.11 15.93 -15.66
C PHE A 159 6.56 15.53 -15.35
N GLU A 160 7.48 15.80 -16.27
CA GLU A 160 8.87 15.31 -16.20
C GLU A 160 9.90 16.37 -15.90
N GLN A 161 9.54 17.66 -16.03
CA GLN A 161 10.49 18.78 -15.87
C GLN A 161 9.78 19.98 -15.27
N GLY A 162 10.53 20.76 -14.48
CA GLY A 162 10.04 21.98 -13.87
C GLY A 162 9.71 21.81 -12.39
N ARG A 163 9.46 22.92 -11.74
CA ARG A 163 9.15 23.03 -10.32
C ARG A 163 7.66 23.34 -10.16
N VAL A 164 7.15 23.06 -8.95
CA VAL A 164 5.84 23.57 -8.56
C VAL A 164 6.01 24.99 -7.99
N VAL A 165 5.34 25.96 -8.59
CA VAL A 165 5.42 27.38 -8.23
C VAL A 165 4.01 27.90 -7.91
N VAL A 166 3.85 28.52 -6.74
CA VAL A 166 2.60 29.20 -6.37
C VAL A 166 2.66 30.66 -6.80
N ALA A 167 1.85 31.05 -7.78
CA ALA A 167 1.81 32.39 -8.35
C ALA A 167 0.95 33.35 -7.51
N ALA A 168 1.42 33.67 -6.32
CA ALA A 168 0.74 34.57 -5.39
C ALA A 168 1.11 36.06 -5.59
N ALA A 169 2.12 36.35 -6.42
CA ALA A 169 2.61 37.71 -6.68
C ALA A 169 1.87 38.40 -7.87
N ASN A 170 2.20 39.67 -8.10
CA ASN A 170 1.74 40.39 -9.30
C ASN A 170 2.47 39.86 -10.56
N PRO A 171 1.88 40.00 -11.77
CA PRO A 171 2.47 39.50 -13.00
C PRO A 171 3.92 39.96 -13.22
N ASP A 172 4.22 41.24 -12.99
CA ASP A 172 5.54 41.82 -13.18
C ASP A 172 6.65 41.10 -12.35
N VAL A 173 6.26 40.53 -11.22
CA VAL A 173 7.14 39.77 -10.34
C VAL A 173 7.17 38.28 -10.74
N LEU A 174 6.06 37.78 -11.27
CA LEU A 174 5.95 36.37 -11.69
C LEU A 174 6.87 36.02 -12.85
N GLU A 175 7.12 37.00 -13.76
CA GLU A 175 8.07 36.82 -14.87
C GLU A 175 9.46 36.41 -14.41
N ASP A 176 9.90 36.90 -13.25
CA ASP A 176 11.21 36.56 -12.67
C ASP A 176 11.23 35.19 -11.96
N TYR A 177 10.06 34.64 -11.61
CA TYR A 177 9.94 33.42 -10.81
C TYR A 177 9.58 32.18 -11.62
N ILE A 178 8.83 32.34 -12.71
CA ILE A 178 8.38 31.24 -13.54
C ILE A 178 9.47 30.89 -14.57
N ALA A 179 9.93 29.66 -14.53
CA ALA A 179 10.83 29.11 -15.53
C ALA A 179 10.07 28.25 -16.56
N PRO A 180 10.63 28.02 -17.75
CA PRO A 180 10.07 27.08 -18.71
C PRO A 180 9.83 25.69 -18.09
N ASN A 181 8.69 25.08 -18.42
CA ASN A 181 8.20 23.80 -17.92
C ASN A 181 7.74 23.79 -16.45
N ASP A 182 7.81 24.89 -15.70
CA ASP A 182 7.27 24.94 -14.34
C ASP A 182 5.76 24.62 -14.31
N MET A 183 5.29 24.00 -13.23
CA MET A 183 3.87 23.84 -12.92
C MET A 183 3.44 25.01 -12.04
N VAL A 184 2.56 25.85 -12.53
CA VAL A 184 2.20 27.11 -11.88
C VAL A 184 0.79 27.02 -11.29
N ILE A 185 0.69 27.11 -9.97
CA ILE A 185 -0.59 27.16 -9.26
C ILE A 185 -1.02 28.62 -9.14
N LEU A 186 -2.21 28.93 -9.64
CA LEU A 186 -2.73 30.28 -9.67
C LEU A 186 -4.27 30.32 -9.58
N GLY A 187 -4.81 31.49 -9.31
CA GLY A 187 -6.24 31.70 -9.22
C GLY A 187 -6.85 32.25 -10.54
N ASN A 188 -7.90 33.03 -10.40
CA ASN A 188 -8.72 33.50 -11.52
C ASN A 188 -8.21 34.79 -12.18
N ARG A 189 -7.01 35.28 -11.86
CA ARG A 189 -6.45 36.48 -12.47
C ARG A 189 -5.99 36.19 -13.90
N TYR A 190 -6.63 36.86 -14.86
CA TYR A 190 -6.33 36.66 -16.28
C TYR A 190 -4.88 36.97 -16.63
N GLU A 191 -4.34 38.06 -16.08
CA GLU A 191 -2.98 38.54 -16.34
C GLU A 191 -1.93 37.52 -15.84
N SER A 192 -2.16 36.90 -14.67
CA SER A 192 -1.26 35.88 -14.15
C SER A 192 -1.30 34.59 -14.99
N GLN A 193 -2.49 34.22 -15.51
CA GLN A 193 -2.63 33.08 -16.42
C GLN A 193 -1.91 33.34 -17.75
N LEU A 194 -2.01 34.56 -18.27
CA LEU A 194 -1.33 34.97 -19.48
C LEU A 194 0.20 34.94 -19.29
N CYS A 195 0.69 35.57 -18.23
CA CYS A 195 2.10 35.57 -17.87
C CYS A 195 2.68 34.16 -17.78
N ALA A 196 2.02 33.22 -17.09
CA ALA A 196 2.49 31.84 -16.99
C ALA A 196 2.59 31.13 -18.36
N ILE A 197 1.66 31.41 -19.27
CA ILE A 197 1.72 30.87 -20.64
C ILE A 197 2.88 31.50 -21.44
N GLU A 198 3.08 32.82 -21.35
CA GLU A 198 4.17 33.54 -22.03
C GLU A 198 5.56 33.13 -21.53
N MET A 199 5.67 32.75 -20.23
CA MET A 199 6.90 32.18 -19.64
C MET A 199 7.11 30.70 -19.99
N ASN A 200 6.28 30.11 -20.84
CA ASN A 200 6.35 28.72 -21.26
C ASN A 200 6.26 27.73 -20.09
N ALA A 201 5.36 27.98 -19.14
CA ALA A 201 5.03 26.99 -18.11
C ALA A 201 4.62 25.65 -18.75
N GLY A 202 4.98 24.54 -18.16
CA GLY A 202 4.56 23.21 -18.63
C GLY A 202 3.09 22.93 -18.31
N CYS A 203 2.65 23.41 -17.14
CA CYS A 203 1.27 23.27 -16.69
C CYS A 203 0.82 24.47 -15.86
N ILE A 204 -0.44 24.87 -16.00
CA ILE A 204 -1.07 25.80 -15.06
C ILE A 204 -2.26 25.14 -14.36
N ILE A 205 -2.29 25.28 -13.04
CA ILE A 205 -3.39 24.79 -12.19
C ILE A 205 -4.21 26.01 -11.76
N ILE A 206 -5.48 26.05 -12.16
CA ILE A 206 -6.38 27.17 -11.88
C ILE A 206 -7.36 26.74 -10.79
N GLY A 207 -7.19 27.30 -9.60
CA GLY A 207 -8.00 27.03 -8.42
C GLY A 207 -9.33 27.78 -8.35
N LEU A 208 -10.01 27.65 -7.20
CA LEU A 208 -11.22 28.39 -6.84
C LEU A 208 -12.44 28.10 -7.75
N GLY A 209 -12.49 27.01 -8.47
CA GLY A 209 -13.55 26.70 -9.42
C GLY A 209 -13.67 27.72 -10.57
N ALA A 210 -12.60 28.47 -10.85
CA ALA A 210 -12.61 29.52 -11.84
C ALA A 210 -12.75 28.96 -13.26
N LYS A 211 -13.60 29.63 -14.06
CA LYS A 211 -13.78 29.28 -15.50
C LYS A 211 -12.61 29.78 -16.32
N VAL A 212 -11.97 28.87 -17.05
CA VAL A 212 -10.92 29.20 -17.99
C VAL A 212 -11.51 29.88 -19.25
N SER A 213 -11.03 31.08 -19.56
CA SER A 213 -11.51 31.80 -20.74
C SER A 213 -11.13 31.09 -22.04
N ARG A 214 -11.89 31.33 -23.10
CA ARG A 214 -11.58 30.78 -24.45
C ARG A 214 -10.22 31.26 -24.98
N THR A 215 -9.85 32.50 -24.66
CA THR A 215 -8.56 33.08 -25.07
C THR A 215 -7.40 32.37 -24.37
N ILE A 216 -7.46 32.20 -23.05
CA ILE A 216 -6.43 31.46 -22.29
C ILE A 216 -6.29 30.03 -22.80
N ARG A 217 -7.39 29.32 -23.00
CA ARG A 217 -7.37 27.95 -23.55
C ARG A 217 -6.69 27.88 -24.91
N LYS A 218 -7.01 28.84 -25.81
CA LYS A 218 -6.41 28.90 -27.15
C LYS A 218 -4.91 29.15 -27.06
N LEU A 219 -4.49 30.16 -26.29
CA LEU A 219 -3.08 30.49 -26.10
C LEU A 219 -2.30 29.35 -25.48
N ALA A 220 -2.83 28.68 -24.46
CA ALA A 220 -2.20 27.51 -23.85
C ALA A 220 -2.04 26.37 -24.85
N SER A 221 -3.05 26.11 -25.68
CA SER A 221 -2.96 25.08 -26.72
C SER A 221 -1.90 25.41 -27.78
N GLU A 222 -1.79 26.69 -28.20
CA GLU A 222 -0.80 27.15 -29.16
C GLU A 222 0.63 27.09 -28.63
N ASN A 223 0.83 27.23 -27.30
CA ASN A 223 2.13 27.18 -26.63
C ASN A 223 2.43 25.83 -25.98
N GLY A 224 1.57 24.82 -26.13
CA GLY A 224 1.79 23.49 -25.54
C GLY A 224 1.65 23.45 -24.02
N VAL A 225 0.98 24.44 -23.41
CA VAL A 225 0.78 24.52 -21.95
C VAL A 225 -0.43 23.71 -21.52
N SER A 226 -0.27 22.78 -20.60
CA SER A 226 -1.40 22.04 -20.03
C SER A 226 -2.18 22.90 -19.02
N ILE A 227 -3.50 22.70 -18.94
CA ILE A 227 -4.36 23.42 -17.98
C ILE A 227 -5.20 22.43 -17.19
N ILE A 228 -5.09 22.50 -15.87
CA ILE A 228 -5.98 21.81 -14.92
C ILE A 228 -6.80 22.87 -14.18
N ALA A 229 -8.12 22.72 -14.16
CA ALA A 229 -9.02 23.54 -13.33
C ALA A 229 -9.50 22.71 -12.14
N THR A 230 -9.43 23.28 -10.95
CA THR A 230 -9.84 22.60 -9.71
C THR A 230 -10.78 23.49 -8.89
N PRO A 231 -11.78 22.90 -8.18
CA PRO A 231 -12.62 23.62 -7.23
C PRO A 231 -11.87 24.04 -5.95
N LEU A 232 -10.72 23.45 -5.68
CA LEU A 232 -9.93 23.70 -4.48
C LEU A 232 -9.36 25.14 -4.47
N ASP A 233 -9.13 25.67 -3.26
CA ASP A 233 -8.57 26.98 -2.95
C ASP A 233 -7.10 26.92 -2.48
#